data_5d860ccad18222aad4783b2ed6747b9b
#
_entry.id   5d860ccad18222aad4783b2ed6747b9b
#
_cell.length_a   1.000
_cell.length_b   1.000
_cell.length_c   1.000
_cell.angle_alpha   90.00
_cell.angle_beta   90.00
_cell.angle_gamma   90.00
#
_symmetry.space_group_name_H-M   'P 1'
#
loop_
_entity.id
_entity.type
_entity.pdbx_description
1 polymer ?
#
loop_
_entity_poly.entity_id
_entity_poly.type
_entity_poly.pdbx_seq_one_letter_code
_entity_poly.pdbx_strand_id
1 'polypeptide(L)'
;RQRQMCIRDRDSIDQARSRVLEVLSTKEYNDQKRSTYFAQFQEIRDGAEHCNNVSSLRSYADKADALKLRLLNEMDALDNKLAQQRAAEEARRKAEEAKQSGTSTDEVEIAPAPVKIRKTKNVSIKMMTGTSSWRLESKADIDKYIADLRKTLEAQLDEDTIVNVEF
;
A
#
# COMPACT_ATOMS: atom_id res chain seq x y z
N ARG A 1 4.46 5.45 -33.54
CA ARG A 1 4.05 6.05 -32.23
C ARG A 1 2.98 5.21 -31.49
N GLN A 2 1.90 4.75 -32.14
CA GLN A 2 0.86 3.92 -31.51
C GLN A 2 1.39 2.59 -30.95
N ARG A 3 2.23 1.86 -31.67
CA ARG A 3 2.82 0.58 -31.19
C ARG A 3 3.68 0.78 -29.93
N GLN A 4 4.43 1.87 -29.84
CA GLN A 4 5.26 2.16 -28.66
C GLN A 4 4.42 2.50 -27.43
N MET A 5 3.28 3.16 -27.60
CA MET A 5 2.34 3.42 -26.50
C MET A 5 1.72 2.12 -25.98
N CYS A 6 1.30 1.22 -26.88
CA CYS A 6 0.73 -0.06 -26.48
C CYS A 6 1.72 -0.97 -25.72
N ILE A 7 3.01 -0.93 -26.09
CA ILE A 7 4.05 -1.65 -25.36
C ILE A 7 4.21 -1.08 -23.95
N ARG A 8 4.29 0.24 -23.84
CA ARG A 8 4.48 0.96 -22.57
C ARG A 8 3.34 0.72 -21.56
N ASP A 9 2.09 0.67 -22.04
CA ASP A 9 0.93 0.43 -21.19
C ASP A 9 0.89 -1.02 -20.68
N ARG A 10 1.31 -2.00 -21.51
CA ARG A 10 1.47 -3.39 -21.07
C ARG A 10 2.61 -3.57 -20.09
N ASP A 11 3.74 -2.91 -20.32
CA ASP A 11 4.88 -2.90 -19.40
C ASP A 11 4.46 -2.31 -18.03
N SER A 12 3.59 -1.30 -18.01
CA SER A 12 3.06 -0.72 -16.76
C SER A 12 2.25 -1.74 -15.95
N ILE A 13 1.41 -2.58 -16.61
CA ILE A 13 0.66 -3.65 -15.95
C ILE A 13 1.61 -4.68 -15.33
N ASP A 14 2.63 -5.09 -16.07
CA ASP A 14 3.62 -6.05 -15.60
C ASP A 14 4.50 -5.49 -14.47
N GLN A 15 4.84 -4.20 -14.51
CA GLN A 15 5.54 -3.51 -13.43
C GLN A 15 4.69 -3.43 -12.15
N ALA A 16 3.41 -3.07 -12.26
CA ALA A 16 2.50 -3.04 -11.14
C ALA A 16 2.37 -4.41 -10.45
N ARG A 17 2.23 -5.48 -11.27
CA ARG A 17 2.22 -6.87 -10.78
C ARG A 17 3.52 -7.23 -10.08
N SER A 18 4.66 -6.96 -10.71
CA SER A 18 5.98 -7.31 -10.19
C SER A 18 6.23 -6.63 -8.84
N ARG A 19 5.83 -5.37 -8.69
CA ARG A 19 5.95 -4.63 -7.44
C ARG A 19 5.15 -5.28 -6.31
N VAL A 20 3.91 -5.67 -6.56
CA VAL A 20 3.07 -6.34 -5.56
C VAL A 20 3.66 -7.69 -5.16
N LEU A 21 4.09 -8.50 -6.13
CA LEU A 21 4.67 -9.81 -5.85
C LEU A 21 6.03 -9.72 -5.15
N GLU A 22 6.82 -8.69 -5.42
CA GLU A 22 8.07 -8.40 -4.71
C GLU A 22 7.80 -8.12 -3.22
N VAL A 23 6.89 -7.17 -2.91
CA VAL A 23 6.52 -6.87 -1.54
C VAL A 23 5.92 -8.10 -0.85
N LEU A 24 5.02 -8.81 -1.54
CA LEU A 24 4.39 -10.02 -1.00
C LEU A 24 5.41 -11.11 -0.67
N SER A 25 6.50 -11.23 -1.44
CA SER A 25 7.54 -12.25 -1.21
C SER A 25 8.23 -12.11 0.14
N THR A 26 8.19 -10.92 0.73
CA THR A 26 8.75 -10.66 2.07
C THR A 26 7.78 -10.96 3.21
N LYS A 27 6.53 -11.35 2.91
CA LYS A 27 5.47 -11.55 3.89
C LYS A 27 5.28 -13.02 4.25
N GLU A 28 4.93 -13.30 5.50
CA GLU A 28 4.71 -14.66 6.00
C GLU A 28 3.52 -15.36 5.33
N TYR A 29 2.54 -14.61 4.84
CA TYR A 29 1.36 -15.11 4.15
C TYR A 29 1.51 -15.17 2.61
N ASN A 30 2.75 -15.07 2.10
CA ASN A 30 3.06 -15.09 0.66
C ASN A 30 2.38 -16.26 -0.06
N ASP A 31 2.56 -17.48 0.43
CA ASP A 31 2.05 -18.70 -0.24
C ASP A 31 0.53 -18.74 -0.33
N GLN A 32 -0.16 -18.17 0.66
CA GLN A 32 -1.62 -18.10 0.70
C GLN A 32 -2.21 -17.07 -0.27
N LYS A 33 -1.54 -15.93 -0.45
CA LYS A 33 -2.05 -14.79 -1.21
C LYS A 33 -1.51 -14.71 -2.64
N ARG A 34 -0.38 -15.33 -2.93
CA ARG A 34 0.34 -15.19 -4.20
C ARG A 34 -0.51 -15.56 -5.41
N SER A 35 -1.18 -16.70 -5.38
CA SER A 35 -2.02 -17.16 -6.49
C SER A 35 -3.20 -16.22 -6.72
N THR A 36 -3.83 -15.74 -5.65
CA THR A 36 -4.98 -14.83 -5.71
C THR A 36 -4.57 -13.48 -6.29
N TYR A 37 -3.47 -12.91 -5.84
CA TYR A 37 -2.98 -11.61 -6.33
C TYR A 37 -2.50 -11.71 -7.78
N PHE A 38 -1.82 -12.80 -8.12
CA PHE A 38 -1.40 -13.06 -9.50
C PHE A 38 -2.61 -13.16 -10.44
N ALA A 39 -3.65 -13.90 -10.07
CA ALA A 39 -4.85 -14.07 -10.89
C ALA A 39 -5.57 -12.74 -11.17
N GLN A 40 -5.64 -11.83 -10.19
CA GLN A 40 -6.26 -10.52 -10.38
C GLN A 40 -5.51 -9.66 -11.42
N PHE A 41 -4.17 -9.70 -11.43
CA PHE A 41 -3.39 -9.02 -12.47
C PHE A 41 -3.48 -9.72 -13.82
N GLN A 42 -3.59 -11.05 -13.85
CA GLN A 42 -3.75 -11.81 -15.08
C GLN A 42 -5.06 -11.45 -15.78
N GLU A 43 -6.16 -11.29 -15.03
CA GLU A 43 -7.45 -10.85 -15.58
C GLU A 43 -7.36 -9.47 -16.25
N ILE A 44 -6.66 -8.52 -15.61
CA ILE A 44 -6.41 -7.19 -16.20
C ILE A 44 -5.57 -7.31 -17.47
N ARG A 45 -4.54 -8.14 -17.45
CA ARG A 45 -3.65 -8.36 -18.60
C ARG A 45 -4.38 -9.01 -19.78
N ASP A 46 -5.16 -10.04 -19.52
CA ASP A 46 -5.95 -10.74 -20.55
C ASP A 46 -6.95 -9.76 -21.19
N GLY A 47 -7.60 -8.91 -20.41
CA GLY A 47 -8.44 -7.84 -20.92
C GLY A 47 -7.68 -6.83 -21.80
N ALA A 48 -6.46 -6.49 -21.41
CA ALA A 48 -5.60 -5.58 -22.18
C ALA A 48 -5.08 -6.21 -23.48
N GLU A 49 -4.83 -7.54 -23.52
CA GLU A 49 -4.39 -8.25 -24.73
C GLU A 49 -5.46 -8.32 -25.82
N HIS A 50 -6.73 -8.41 -25.42
CA HIS A 50 -7.87 -8.43 -26.33
C HIS A 50 -8.32 -7.03 -26.79
N CYS A 51 -7.65 -5.98 -26.32
CA CYS A 51 -8.03 -4.60 -26.57
C CYS A 51 -7.39 -4.06 -27.85
N ASN A 52 -8.20 -3.62 -28.81
CA ASN A 52 -7.76 -3.04 -30.08
C ASN A 52 -7.67 -1.50 -30.05
N ASN A 53 -8.05 -0.88 -28.95
CA ASN A 53 -8.12 0.58 -28.80
C ASN A 53 -7.13 1.08 -27.74
N VAL A 54 -6.29 2.06 -28.10
CA VAL A 54 -5.28 2.65 -27.22
C VAL A 54 -5.87 3.26 -25.95
N SER A 55 -7.02 3.94 -26.06
CA SER A 55 -7.69 4.54 -24.91
C SER A 55 -8.16 3.49 -23.90
N SER A 56 -8.67 2.37 -24.39
CA SER A 56 -9.07 1.25 -23.54
C SER A 56 -7.85 0.57 -22.90
N LEU A 57 -6.74 0.44 -23.64
CA LEU A 57 -5.49 -0.13 -23.11
C LEU A 57 -4.94 0.69 -21.93
N ARG A 58 -4.98 2.03 -22.05
CA ARG A 58 -4.61 2.94 -20.97
C ARG A 58 -5.49 2.74 -19.73
N SER A 59 -6.79 2.53 -19.92
CA SER A 59 -7.71 2.21 -18.81
C SER A 59 -7.31 0.93 -18.07
N TYR A 60 -6.76 -0.07 -18.75
CA TYR A 60 -6.24 -1.28 -18.08
C TYR A 60 -4.96 -1.02 -17.30
N ALA A 61 -4.05 -0.15 -17.79
CA ALA A 61 -2.89 0.28 -17.03
C ALA A 61 -3.30 1.02 -15.74
N ASP A 62 -4.27 1.93 -15.84
CA ASP A 62 -4.81 2.64 -14.67
C ASP A 62 -5.49 1.69 -13.68
N LYS A 63 -6.20 0.65 -14.17
CA LYS A 63 -6.77 -0.41 -13.30
C LYS A 63 -5.68 -1.22 -12.60
N ALA A 64 -4.57 -1.52 -13.28
CA ALA A 64 -3.45 -2.24 -12.66
C ALA A 64 -2.76 -1.40 -11.57
N ASP A 65 -2.59 -0.08 -11.78
CA ASP A 65 -2.05 0.81 -10.77
C ASP A 65 -3.00 0.93 -9.56
N ALA A 66 -4.31 1.02 -9.78
CA ALA A 66 -5.31 1.02 -8.72
C ALA A 66 -5.32 -0.29 -7.93
N LEU A 67 -5.22 -1.43 -8.63
CA LEU A 67 -5.12 -2.75 -8.01
C LEU A 67 -3.84 -2.86 -7.17
N LYS A 68 -2.69 -2.41 -7.70
CA LYS A 68 -1.42 -2.36 -6.96
C LYS A 68 -1.59 -1.68 -5.62
N LEU A 69 -2.12 -0.46 -5.61
CA LEU A 69 -2.31 0.30 -4.37
C LEU A 69 -3.25 -0.39 -3.39
N ARG A 70 -4.35 -0.95 -3.89
CA ARG A 70 -5.30 -1.69 -3.07
C ARG A 70 -4.64 -2.88 -2.38
N LEU A 71 -3.85 -3.66 -3.12
CA LEU A 71 -3.19 -4.85 -2.59
C LEU A 71 -2.06 -4.50 -1.62
N LEU A 72 -1.30 -3.41 -1.86
CA LEU A 72 -0.30 -2.92 -0.91
C LEU A 72 -0.97 -2.48 0.40
N ASN A 73 -2.07 -1.74 0.34
CA ASN A 73 -2.84 -1.36 1.53
C ASN A 73 -3.45 -2.58 2.26
N GLU A 74 -3.90 -3.61 1.52
CA GLU A 74 -4.37 -4.87 2.12
C GLU A 74 -3.25 -5.57 2.88
N MET A 75 -2.03 -5.64 2.30
CA MET A 75 -0.86 -6.24 2.95
C MET A 75 -0.48 -5.48 4.22
N ASP A 76 -0.46 -4.15 4.20
CA ASP A 76 -0.17 -3.35 5.39
C ASP A 76 -1.23 -3.54 6.48
N ALA A 77 -2.51 -3.65 6.11
CA ALA A 77 -3.58 -3.93 7.06
C ALA A 77 -3.45 -5.33 7.70
N LEU A 78 -3.03 -6.33 6.92
CA LEU A 78 -2.76 -7.68 7.41
C LEU A 78 -1.56 -7.70 8.36
N ASP A 79 -0.48 -7.02 8.02
CA ASP A 79 0.72 -6.91 8.87
C ASP A 79 0.39 -6.25 10.21
N ASN A 80 -0.37 -5.16 10.18
CA ASN A 80 -0.83 -4.49 11.39
C ASN A 80 -1.69 -5.41 12.27
N LYS A 81 -2.59 -6.19 11.65
CA LYS A 81 -3.43 -7.16 12.38
C LYS A 81 -2.58 -8.26 13.01
N LEU A 82 -1.60 -8.80 12.28
CA LEU A 82 -0.70 -9.82 12.80
C LEU A 82 0.16 -9.29 13.95
N ALA A 83 0.67 -8.06 13.83
CA ALA A 83 1.43 -7.39 14.88
C ALA A 83 0.59 -7.20 16.15
N GLN A 84 -0.67 -6.78 16.02
CA GLN A 84 -1.60 -6.65 17.15
C GLN A 84 -1.89 -8.00 17.81
N GLN A 85 -2.10 -9.06 17.03
CA GLN A 85 -2.34 -10.40 17.57
C GLN A 85 -1.13 -10.91 18.36
N ARG A 86 0.09 -10.73 17.82
CA ARG A 86 1.33 -11.11 18.52
C ARG A 86 1.53 -10.33 19.81
N ALA A 87 1.30 -9.03 19.79
CA ALA A 87 1.40 -8.20 20.99
C ALA A 87 0.39 -8.60 22.07
N ALA A 88 -0.85 -8.92 21.68
CA ALA A 88 -1.89 -9.39 22.61
C ALA A 88 -1.55 -10.77 23.19
N GLU A 89 -1.01 -11.67 22.37
CA GLU A 89 -0.62 -13.01 22.82
C GLU A 89 0.57 -12.94 23.78
N GLU A 90 1.56 -12.12 23.49
CA GLU A 90 2.72 -11.89 24.36
C GLU A 90 2.30 -11.28 25.70
N ALA A 91 1.39 -10.29 25.68
CA ALA A 91 0.85 -9.69 26.90
C ALA A 91 0.10 -10.74 27.74
N ARG A 92 -0.69 -11.62 27.12
CA ARG A 92 -1.38 -12.71 27.80
C ARG A 92 -0.42 -13.70 28.40
N ARG A 93 0.63 -14.11 27.66
CA ARG A 93 1.66 -15.00 28.18
C ARG A 93 2.39 -14.42 29.39
N LYS A 94 2.80 -13.14 29.32
CA LYS A 94 3.43 -12.45 30.46
C LYS A 94 2.51 -12.37 31.68
N ALA A 95 1.20 -12.14 31.47
CA ALA A 95 0.23 -12.12 32.56
C ALA A 95 0.02 -13.51 33.19
N GLU A 96 0.07 -14.58 32.40
CA GLU A 96 -0.01 -15.97 32.89
C GLU A 96 1.26 -16.35 33.67
N GLU A 97 2.43 -16.00 33.17
CA GLU A 97 3.72 -16.21 33.83
C GLU A 97 3.80 -15.47 35.17
N ALA A 98 3.31 -14.23 35.24
CA ALA A 98 3.24 -13.45 36.48
C ALA A 98 2.31 -14.08 37.51
N LYS A 99 1.21 -14.72 37.09
CA LYS A 99 0.30 -15.46 38.00
C LYS A 99 0.87 -16.75 38.53
N GLN A 100 1.76 -17.41 37.79
CA GLN A 100 2.41 -18.66 38.20
C GLN A 100 3.61 -18.45 39.12
N SER A 101 4.26 -17.27 39.06
CA SER A 101 5.45 -16.97 39.87
C SER A 101 5.14 -16.46 41.27
N GLY A 102 3.89 -16.51 41.76
CA GLY A 102 3.46 -16.46 43.16
C GLY A 102 4.19 -15.45 44.09
N THR A 103 4.53 -14.26 43.63
CA THR A 103 5.13 -13.23 44.47
C THR A 103 4.10 -12.12 44.68
N SER A 104 3.46 -12.16 45.88
CA SER A 104 2.70 -11.05 46.44
C SER A 104 3.63 -9.86 46.59
N THR A 105 3.53 -8.89 45.72
CA THR A 105 4.01 -7.54 46.00
C THR A 105 2.94 -6.57 45.50
N ASP A 106 2.36 -5.87 46.44
CA ASP A 106 1.52 -4.67 46.23
C ASP A 106 2.35 -3.66 45.41
N GLU A 107 2.16 -3.64 44.11
CA GLU A 107 2.64 -2.53 43.28
C GLU A 107 1.66 -2.31 42.14
N VAL A 108 1.08 -1.14 42.21
CA VAL A 108 0.38 -0.33 41.21
C VAL A 108 0.36 -0.97 39.82
N GLU A 109 -0.81 -1.46 39.45
CA GLU A 109 -1.19 -1.92 38.10
C GLU A 109 -1.00 -0.78 37.09
N ILE A 110 0.22 -0.58 36.62
CA ILE A 110 0.47 0.21 35.40
C ILE A 110 0.07 -0.69 34.25
N ALA A 111 -1.20 -0.54 33.80
CA ALA A 111 -1.62 -1.14 32.55
C ALA A 111 -0.61 -0.77 31.45
N PRO A 112 -0.05 -1.75 30.72
CA PRO A 112 0.87 -1.45 29.64
C PRO A 112 0.17 -0.50 28.65
N ALA A 113 0.77 0.66 28.44
CA ALA A 113 0.26 1.64 27.50
C ALA A 113 0.00 0.92 26.14
N PRO A 114 -1.17 1.12 25.52
CA PRO A 114 -1.46 0.47 24.23
C PRO A 114 -0.37 0.85 23.26
N VAL A 115 0.32 -0.17 22.71
CA VAL A 115 1.30 0.03 21.65
C VAL A 115 0.58 0.71 20.50
N LYS A 116 0.81 2.00 20.30
CA LYS A 116 0.26 2.76 19.17
C LYS A 116 0.89 2.23 17.88
N ILE A 117 0.21 1.31 17.23
CA ILE A 117 0.63 0.80 15.92
C ILE A 117 0.18 1.84 14.90
N ARG A 118 1.14 2.51 14.29
CA ARG A 118 0.87 3.48 13.22
C ARG A 118 0.30 2.76 12.00
N LYS A 119 -0.77 3.32 11.44
CA LYS A 119 -1.39 2.81 10.21
C LYS A 119 -0.55 3.25 9.02
N THR A 120 -0.17 2.32 8.15
CA THR A 120 0.51 2.64 6.90
C THR A 120 -0.52 2.82 5.78
N LYS A 121 -0.37 3.88 4.98
CA LYS A 121 -1.22 4.18 3.83
C LYS A 121 -0.35 4.38 2.59
N ASN A 122 -0.58 3.57 1.56
CA ASN A 122 0.11 3.70 0.29
C ASN A 122 -0.68 4.62 -0.64
N VAL A 123 -0.02 5.63 -1.20
CA VAL A 123 -0.65 6.66 -2.02
C VAL A 123 0.17 6.86 -3.29
N SER A 124 -0.48 6.87 -4.45
CA SER A 124 0.18 7.17 -5.71
C SER A 124 0.07 8.65 -6.06
N ILE A 125 1.20 9.27 -6.41
CA ILE A 125 1.24 10.67 -6.87
C ILE A 125 0.32 10.87 -8.08
N LYS A 126 0.27 9.92 -9.01
CA LYS A 126 -0.59 9.98 -10.20
C LYS A 126 -2.08 10.10 -9.88
N MET A 127 -2.54 9.46 -8.79
CA MET A 127 -3.94 9.49 -8.38
C MET A 127 -4.28 10.70 -7.52
N MET A 128 -3.29 11.27 -6.83
CA MET A 128 -3.50 12.39 -5.91
C MET A 128 -3.71 13.71 -6.62
N THR A 129 -2.99 13.95 -7.70
CA THR A 129 -3.04 15.24 -8.41
C THR A 129 -4.23 15.40 -9.34
N GLY A 130 -5.03 14.34 -9.55
CA GLY A 130 -6.19 14.36 -10.45
C GLY A 130 -5.86 14.65 -11.93
N THR A 131 -4.61 14.96 -12.20
CA THR A 131 -4.07 15.25 -13.53
C THR A 131 -2.97 14.25 -13.88
N SER A 132 -3.10 13.61 -15.02
CA SER A 132 -2.12 12.62 -15.50
C SER A 132 -0.81 13.23 -16.01
N SER A 133 -0.75 14.56 -16.14
CA SER A 133 0.45 15.29 -16.57
C SER A 133 0.37 16.76 -16.17
N TRP A 134 1.47 17.30 -15.69
CA TRP A 134 1.66 18.73 -15.45
C TRP A 134 2.60 19.30 -16.51
N ARG A 135 2.20 20.42 -17.09
CA ARG A 135 3.05 21.19 -17.98
C ARG A 135 3.67 22.31 -17.17
N LEU A 136 4.98 22.22 -16.91
CA LEU A 136 5.74 23.17 -16.12
C LEU A 136 6.53 24.05 -17.10
N GLU A 137 6.14 25.32 -17.26
CA GLU A 137 6.78 26.27 -18.16
C GLU A 137 7.52 27.38 -17.40
N SER A 138 7.18 27.57 -16.11
CA SER A 138 7.76 28.64 -15.29
C SER A 138 8.06 28.15 -13.86
N LYS A 139 8.88 28.92 -13.13
CA LYS A 139 9.08 28.67 -11.69
C LYS A 139 7.76 28.73 -10.90
N ALA A 140 6.86 29.61 -11.29
CA ALA A 140 5.53 29.72 -10.65
C ALA A 140 4.68 28.45 -10.83
N ASP A 141 4.84 27.73 -11.94
CA ASP A 141 4.15 26.45 -12.14
C ASP A 141 4.74 25.34 -11.26
N ILE A 142 6.08 25.37 -11.06
CA ILE A 142 6.75 24.46 -10.13
C ILE A 142 6.25 24.71 -8.70
N ASP A 143 6.18 25.98 -8.28
CA ASP A 143 5.73 26.33 -6.93
C ASP A 143 4.28 25.91 -6.71
N LYS A 144 3.40 26.09 -7.68
CA LYS A 144 2.01 25.59 -7.62
C LYS A 144 1.96 24.09 -7.52
N TYR A 145 2.70 23.38 -8.36
CA TYR A 145 2.74 21.91 -8.32
C TYR A 145 3.20 21.38 -6.97
N ILE A 146 4.26 21.97 -6.40
CA ILE A 146 4.77 21.59 -5.08
C ILE A 146 3.75 21.91 -4.00
N ALA A 147 3.07 23.05 -4.06
CA ALA A 147 2.04 23.44 -3.09
C ALA A 147 0.85 22.49 -3.11
N ASP A 148 0.36 22.10 -4.30
CA ASP A 148 -0.75 21.15 -4.45
C ASP A 148 -0.36 19.75 -3.99
N LEU A 149 0.84 19.28 -4.32
CA LEU A 149 1.36 18.00 -3.87
C LEU A 149 1.49 17.97 -2.35
N ARG A 150 2.07 19.02 -1.77
CA ARG A 150 2.23 19.17 -0.33
C ARG A 150 0.87 19.14 0.39
N LYS A 151 -0.09 19.95 -0.06
CA LYS A 151 -1.44 20.01 0.51
C LYS A 151 -2.12 18.64 0.49
N THR A 152 -1.95 17.91 -0.61
CA THR A 152 -2.56 16.59 -0.77
C THR A 152 -1.90 15.55 0.13
N LEU A 153 -0.59 15.59 0.30
CA LEU A 153 0.14 14.71 1.23
C LEU A 153 -0.18 15.03 2.69
N GLU A 154 -0.23 16.31 3.05
CA GLU A 154 -0.60 16.77 4.41
C GLU A 154 -2.02 16.31 4.77
N ALA A 155 -2.97 16.31 3.82
CA ALA A 155 -4.33 15.81 4.06
C ALA A 155 -4.41 14.28 4.28
N GLN A 156 -3.38 13.52 3.93
CA GLN A 156 -3.30 12.08 4.15
C GLN A 156 -2.51 11.70 5.40
N LEU A 157 -1.77 12.65 5.98
CA LEU A 157 -0.88 12.45 7.12
C LEU A 157 -1.60 12.84 8.40
N ASP A 158 -1.85 11.86 9.27
CA ASP A 158 -2.35 12.06 10.64
C ASP A 158 -1.25 11.65 11.63
N GLU A 159 -1.40 12.00 12.93
CA GLU A 159 -0.42 11.68 13.98
C GLU A 159 -0.08 10.19 14.08
N ASP A 160 -1.03 9.31 13.72
CA ASP A 160 -0.90 7.85 13.79
C ASP A 160 -0.78 7.20 12.39
N THR A 161 -0.52 7.99 11.33
CA THR A 161 -0.45 7.47 9.95
C THR A 161 0.94 7.66 9.34
N ILE A 162 1.46 6.61 8.73
CA ILE A 162 2.66 6.64 7.87
C ILE A 162 2.18 6.63 6.42
N VAL A 163 2.59 7.59 5.61
CA VAL A 163 2.26 7.67 4.19
C VAL A 163 3.43 7.18 3.36
N ASN A 164 3.24 6.07 2.64
CA ASN A 164 4.17 5.60 1.63
C ASN A 164 3.77 6.17 0.27
N VAL A 165 4.69 6.84 -0.39
CA VAL A 165 4.46 7.46 -1.70
C VAL A 165 4.97 6.53 -2.79
N GLU A 166 4.05 6.06 -3.66
CA GLU A 166 4.35 5.21 -4.82
C GLU A 166 4.37 6.09 -6.10
N PHE A 167 5.37 5.87 -6.96
CA PHE A 167 5.61 6.59 -8.23
C PHE A 167 5.11 5.83 -9.44
#